data_6c0aa9edfe0782dffdedae8daa832d96
#
_entry.id   6c0aa9edfe0782dffdedae8daa832d96
#
_cell.length_a   1.000
_cell.length_b   1.000
_cell.length_c   1.000
_cell.angle_alpha   90.00
_cell.angle_beta   90.00
_cell.angle_gamma   90.00
#
_symmetry.space_group_name_H-M   'P 1'
#
loop_
_entity.id
_entity.type
_entity.pdbx_description
1 polymer ?
#
loop_
_entity_poly.entity_id
_entity_poly.type
_entity_poly.pdbx_seq_one_letter_code
_entity_poly.pdbx_strand_id
1 'polypeptide(L)'
;MTVRVGINGFGRIGRNFFRAVRALNESGGADIEIVGVNDLTDNKTLAHLLKFDTILGRLDADVSSTDTTINVGDQEIAAYAERDPSNLKWGEIGADVVVESTGFFTDATKAHAHIDAGAKKVIISAPASNEDITIVMGVNHELYDPASHHVISNASCTTNCLAPMAKVLNDEFGIVKGLMTTIHAYTADQNLLDNIHKDPRRARAAALNIVPTSTGAAKAIGLVLPELKGKLDGFALRVPVPTGSATDLTVNLGREVTLEEVNAAY
;
A
#
# COMPACT_ATOMS: atom_id res chain seq x y z
N MET A 1 14.56 -11.66 16.22
CA MET A 1 13.25 -12.30 16.53
C MET A 1 12.42 -12.15 15.28
N THR A 2 12.05 -13.26 14.67
CA THR A 2 11.27 -13.31 13.43
C THR A 2 9.89 -12.68 13.63
N VAL A 3 9.53 -11.73 12.79
CA VAL A 3 8.19 -11.12 12.79
C VAL A 3 7.26 -11.99 11.93
N ARG A 4 6.19 -12.48 12.54
CA ARG A 4 5.21 -13.37 11.88
C ARG A 4 4.04 -12.57 11.33
N VAL A 5 3.79 -12.69 10.02
CA VAL A 5 2.84 -11.82 9.30
C VAL A 5 1.73 -12.61 8.63
N GLY A 6 0.49 -12.22 8.90
CA GLY A 6 -0.69 -12.60 8.13
C GLY A 6 -0.99 -11.58 7.03
N ILE A 7 -1.55 -12.03 5.91
CA ILE A 7 -2.00 -11.16 4.82
C ILE A 7 -3.49 -11.36 4.59
N ASN A 8 -4.27 -10.32 4.79
CA ASN A 8 -5.69 -10.32 4.43
C ASN A 8 -5.87 -9.62 3.08
N GLY A 9 -6.34 -10.36 2.08
CA GLY A 9 -6.37 -9.94 0.68
C GLY A 9 -5.10 -10.35 -0.07
N PHE A 10 -5.12 -11.51 -0.73
CA PHE A 10 -3.99 -12.00 -1.51
C PHE A 10 -4.10 -11.63 -2.99
N GLY A 11 -4.61 -10.40 -3.23
CA GLY A 11 -4.64 -9.72 -4.52
C GLY A 11 -3.25 -9.22 -4.96
N ARG A 12 -3.21 -8.22 -5.85
CA ARG A 12 -1.91 -7.67 -6.32
C ARG A 12 -1.02 -7.19 -5.19
N ILE A 13 -1.57 -6.43 -4.23
CA ILE A 13 -0.78 -5.85 -3.15
C ILE A 13 -0.27 -6.95 -2.21
N GLY A 14 -1.14 -7.87 -1.75
CA GLY A 14 -0.73 -8.96 -0.86
C GLY A 14 0.34 -9.86 -1.48
N ARG A 15 0.19 -10.26 -2.77
CA ARG A 15 1.20 -11.06 -3.46
C ARG A 15 2.52 -10.32 -3.70
N ASN A 16 2.45 -9.01 -4.01
CA ASN A 16 3.67 -8.21 -4.18
C ASN A 16 4.38 -8.00 -2.84
N PHE A 17 3.64 -7.82 -1.75
CA PHE A 17 4.20 -7.78 -0.40
C PHE A 17 4.91 -9.11 -0.06
N PHE A 18 4.27 -10.26 -0.32
CA PHE A 18 4.89 -11.55 -0.16
C PHE A 18 6.23 -11.67 -0.91
N ARG A 19 6.25 -11.29 -2.19
CA ARG A 19 7.46 -11.34 -3.03
C ARG A 19 8.55 -10.38 -2.51
N ALA A 20 8.16 -9.20 -2.04
CA ALA A 20 9.10 -8.23 -1.46
C ALA A 20 9.73 -8.75 -0.16
N VAL A 21 8.91 -9.33 0.74
CA VAL A 21 9.40 -9.95 1.97
C VAL A 21 10.38 -11.08 1.66
N ARG A 22 10.05 -11.96 0.72
CA ARG A 22 10.94 -13.03 0.31
C ARG A 22 12.29 -12.50 -0.19
N ALA A 23 12.28 -11.56 -1.12
CA ALA A 23 13.50 -10.96 -1.66
C ALA A 23 14.33 -10.26 -0.56
N LEU A 24 13.67 -9.60 0.36
CA LEU A 24 14.32 -8.92 1.48
C LEU A 24 14.98 -9.91 2.46
N ASN A 25 14.30 -11.01 2.77
CA ASN A 25 14.86 -12.08 3.61
C ASN A 25 16.08 -12.73 2.94
N GLU A 26 15.98 -13.05 1.64
CA GLU A 26 17.08 -13.65 0.85
C GLU A 26 18.31 -12.75 0.80
N SER A 27 18.13 -11.43 0.83
CA SER A 27 19.23 -10.45 0.90
C SER A 27 19.76 -10.23 2.33
N GLY A 28 19.16 -10.84 3.35
CA GLY A 28 19.48 -10.62 4.76
C GLY A 28 19.02 -9.28 5.31
N GLY A 29 18.13 -8.57 4.59
CA GLY A 29 17.60 -7.26 5.00
C GLY A 29 16.45 -7.32 6.00
N ALA A 30 15.85 -8.50 6.21
CA ALA A 30 14.76 -8.70 7.18
C ALA A 30 14.73 -10.12 7.72
N ASP A 31 13.95 -10.30 8.78
CA ASP A 31 13.59 -11.59 9.37
C ASP A 31 12.07 -11.60 9.56
N ILE A 32 11.35 -11.84 8.45
CA ILE A 32 9.88 -11.81 8.37
C ILE A 32 9.38 -13.14 7.82
N GLU A 33 8.42 -13.75 8.51
CA GLU A 33 7.77 -14.99 8.08
C GLU A 33 6.30 -14.72 7.74
N ILE A 34 5.88 -15.04 6.52
CA ILE A 34 4.45 -15.02 6.14
C ILE A 34 3.84 -16.33 6.61
N VAL A 35 2.98 -16.28 7.61
CA VAL A 35 2.40 -17.46 8.27
C VAL A 35 1.00 -17.81 7.80
N GLY A 36 0.29 -16.86 7.20
CA GLY A 36 -1.05 -17.09 6.69
C GLY A 36 -1.49 -16.05 5.67
N VAL A 37 -2.38 -16.47 4.79
CA VAL A 37 -3.05 -15.60 3.82
C VAL A 37 -4.55 -15.86 3.84
N ASN A 38 -5.34 -14.84 3.57
CA ASN A 38 -6.79 -14.94 3.40
C ASN A 38 -7.21 -14.30 2.08
N ASP A 39 -7.98 -15.01 1.28
CA ASP A 39 -8.64 -14.49 0.08
C ASP A 39 -9.85 -15.36 -0.25
N LEU A 40 -10.82 -14.84 -1.01
CA LEU A 40 -12.09 -15.53 -1.25
C LEU A 40 -12.07 -16.49 -2.45
N THR A 41 -10.93 -16.60 -3.14
CA THR A 41 -10.77 -17.58 -4.24
C THR A 41 -10.06 -18.85 -3.77
N ASP A 42 -10.04 -19.87 -4.60
CA ASP A 42 -9.41 -21.16 -4.28
C ASP A 42 -7.87 -21.06 -4.23
N ASN A 43 -7.24 -21.87 -3.40
CA ASN A 43 -5.80 -21.87 -3.16
C ASN A 43 -4.98 -22.20 -4.41
N LYS A 44 -5.50 -23.01 -5.34
CA LYS A 44 -4.82 -23.34 -6.59
C LYS A 44 -4.68 -22.12 -7.49
N THR A 45 -5.74 -21.32 -7.58
CA THR A 45 -5.72 -20.04 -8.31
C THR A 45 -4.78 -19.04 -7.64
N LEU A 46 -4.81 -18.92 -6.31
CA LEU A 46 -3.89 -18.03 -5.58
C LEU A 46 -2.43 -18.43 -5.78
N ALA A 47 -2.10 -19.72 -5.68
CA ALA A 47 -0.77 -20.25 -5.94
C ALA A 47 -0.31 -19.98 -7.37
N HIS A 48 -1.19 -20.16 -8.36
CA HIS A 48 -0.90 -19.84 -9.76
C HIS A 48 -0.58 -18.35 -9.94
N LEU A 49 -1.41 -17.47 -9.41
CA LEU A 49 -1.22 -16.02 -9.49
C LEU A 49 0.00 -15.53 -8.70
N LEU A 50 0.41 -16.23 -7.64
CA LEU A 50 1.67 -15.95 -6.95
C LEU A 50 2.87 -16.37 -7.79
N LYS A 51 2.79 -17.55 -8.44
CA LYS A 51 3.88 -18.09 -9.30
C LYS A 51 4.09 -17.25 -10.54
N PHE A 52 3.01 -16.82 -11.21
CA PHE A 52 3.05 -16.12 -12.48
C PHE A 52 2.46 -14.73 -12.37
N ASP A 53 3.25 -13.71 -12.61
CA ASP A 53 2.83 -12.33 -12.62
C ASP A 53 3.23 -11.67 -13.95
N THR A 54 2.29 -10.96 -14.58
CA THR A 54 2.53 -10.34 -15.89
C THR A 54 3.60 -9.25 -15.84
N ILE A 55 3.73 -8.57 -14.70
CA ILE A 55 4.65 -7.44 -14.52
C ILE A 55 5.97 -7.90 -13.89
N LEU A 56 5.89 -8.68 -12.80
CA LEU A 56 7.06 -9.13 -12.04
C LEU A 56 7.66 -10.45 -12.56
N GLY A 57 7.00 -11.09 -13.52
CA GLY A 57 7.45 -12.36 -14.07
C GLY A 57 7.21 -13.55 -13.15
N ARG A 58 7.83 -14.66 -13.49
CA ARG A 58 7.73 -15.91 -12.75
C ARG A 58 8.50 -15.81 -11.42
N LEU A 59 7.87 -16.23 -10.32
CA LEU A 59 8.55 -16.35 -9.02
C LEU A 59 9.57 -17.51 -9.11
N ASP A 60 10.80 -17.23 -8.70
CA ASP A 60 11.86 -18.23 -8.66
C ASP A 60 11.79 -19.08 -7.37
N ALA A 61 10.74 -19.86 -7.28
CA ALA A 61 10.51 -20.88 -6.24
C ALA A 61 9.43 -21.85 -6.72
N ASP A 62 9.41 -23.06 -6.22
CA ASP A 62 8.29 -23.96 -6.44
C ASP A 62 7.09 -23.48 -5.64
N VAL A 63 5.93 -23.42 -6.29
CA VAL A 63 4.67 -23.00 -5.68
C VAL A 63 3.64 -24.08 -5.90
N SER A 64 3.05 -24.55 -4.82
CA SER A 64 1.95 -25.51 -4.81
C SER A 64 0.88 -25.13 -3.79
N SER A 65 -0.21 -25.86 -3.77
CA SER A 65 -1.28 -25.63 -2.80
C SER A 65 -1.95 -26.94 -2.39
N THR A 66 -2.51 -26.92 -1.19
CA THR A 66 -3.49 -27.90 -0.70
C THR A 66 -4.83 -27.20 -0.45
N ASP A 67 -5.79 -27.89 0.10
CA ASP A 67 -7.07 -27.28 0.49
C ASP A 67 -6.93 -26.24 1.61
N THR A 68 -5.85 -26.32 2.38
CA THR A 68 -5.63 -25.46 3.58
C THR A 68 -4.34 -24.66 3.55
N THR A 69 -3.48 -24.84 2.56
CA THR A 69 -2.18 -24.18 2.49
C THR A 69 -1.80 -23.72 1.08
N ILE A 70 -0.92 -22.72 1.03
CA ILE A 70 -0.09 -22.40 -0.12
C ILE A 70 1.36 -22.66 0.29
N ASN A 71 2.10 -23.41 -0.53
CA ASN A 71 3.48 -23.79 -0.25
C ASN A 71 4.42 -23.08 -1.24
N VAL A 72 5.50 -22.49 -0.74
CA VAL A 72 6.53 -21.81 -1.57
C VAL A 72 7.91 -22.29 -1.14
N GLY A 73 8.53 -23.13 -1.95
CA GLY A 73 9.70 -23.90 -1.53
C GLY A 73 9.36 -24.77 -0.32
N ASP A 74 10.13 -24.64 0.76
CA ASP A 74 9.92 -25.38 2.02
C ASP A 74 8.95 -24.65 2.97
N GLN A 75 8.48 -23.44 2.63
CA GLN A 75 7.57 -22.68 3.46
C GLN A 75 6.12 -23.10 3.24
N GLU A 76 5.44 -23.53 4.31
CA GLU A 76 4.00 -23.77 4.34
C GLU A 76 3.27 -22.56 4.92
N ILE A 77 2.26 -22.07 4.23
CA ILE A 77 1.50 -20.87 4.57
C ILE A 77 0.04 -21.26 4.72
N ALA A 78 -0.54 -21.04 5.89
CA ALA A 78 -1.97 -21.29 6.12
C ALA A 78 -2.83 -20.44 5.16
N ALA A 79 -3.83 -21.04 4.52
CA ALA A 79 -4.70 -20.37 3.58
C ALA A 79 -6.16 -20.42 4.04
N TYR A 80 -6.77 -19.26 4.16
CA TYR A 80 -8.16 -19.08 4.58
C TYR A 80 -9.01 -18.51 3.45
N ALA A 81 -10.32 -18.71 3.52
CA ALA A 81 -11.32 -18.15 2.61
C ALA A 81 -12.46 -17.48 3.39
N GLU A 82 -12.09 -16.62 4.34
CA GLU A 82 -13.02 -15.97 5.26
C GLU A 82 -13.37 -14.56 4.80
N ARG A 83 -14.68 -14.28 4.72
CA ARG A 83 -15.19 -12.96 4.37
C ARG A 83 -15.15 -11.99 5.55
N ASP A 84 -15.44 -12.48 6.73
CA ASP A 84 -15.44 -11.74 7.99
C ASP A 84 -14.09 -11.95 8.69
N PRO A 85 -13.25 -10.92 8.83
CA PRO A 85 -11.95 -11.06 9.45
C PRO A 85 -11.97 -11.48 10.92
N SER A 86 -13.12 -11.34 11.61
CA SER A 86 -13.26 -11.80 13.00
C SER A 86 -13.24 -13.34 13.13
N ASN A 87 -13.47 -14.07 12.04
CA ASN A 87 -13.41 -15.52 11.99
C ASN A 87 -12.01 -16.06 11.66
N LEU A 88 -11.05 -15.16 11.34
CA LEU A 88 -9.68 -15.56 11.05
C LEU A 88 -8.96 -15.98 12.33
N LYS A 89 -8.01 -16.88 12.18
CA LYS A 89 -7.33 -17.51 13.31
C LYS A 89 -5.88 -17.04 13.44
N TRP A 90 -5.67 -15.74 13.39
CA TRP A 90 -4.32 -15.16 13.43
C TRP A 90 -3.55 -15.54 14.69
N GLY A 91 -4.23 -15.59 15.83
CA GLY A 91 -3.64 -16.01 17.10
C GLY A 91 -3.21 -17.48 17.10
N GLU A 92 -3.99 -18.40 16.47
CA GLU A 92 -3.67 -19.83 16.41
C GLU A 92 -2.40 -20.11 15.59
N ILE A 93 -2.20 -19.32 14.51
CA ILE A 93 -0.98 -19.44 13.67
C ILE A 93 0.15 -18.52 14.13
N GLY A 94 -0.04 -17.79 15.23
CA GLY A 94 0.98 -16.93 15.83
C GLY A 94 1.37 -15.71 14.98
N ALA A 95 0.42 -15.12 14.25
CA ALA A 95 0.66 -13.89 13.50
C ALA A 95 0.81 -12.69 14.46
N ASP A 96 1.93 -12.01 14.39
CA ASP A 96 2.18 -10.76 15.14
C ASP A 96 1.52 -9.56 14.48
N VAL A 97 1.63 -9.50 13.15
CA VAL A 97 1.14 -8.38 12.34
C VAL A 97 0.24 -8.90 11.24
N VAL A 98 -0.85 -8.19 10.94
CA VAL A 98 -1.67 -8.46 9.75
C VAL A 98 -1.53 -7.29 8.78
N VAL A 99 -1.20 -7.59 7.52
CA VAL A 99 -1.28 -6.65 6.40
C VAL A 99 -2.67 -6.74 5.80
N GLU A 100 -3.47 -5.70 5.99
CA GLU A 100 -4.81 -5.57 5.40
C GLU A 100 -4.68 -4.96 4.00
N SER A 101 -4.88 -5.78 2.98
CA SER A 101 -4.72 -5.40 1.57
C SER A 101 -5.92 -5.74 0.68
N THR A 102 -7.10 -5.95 1.28
CA THR A 102 -8.36 -6.18 0.53
C THR A 102 -8.91 -4.90 -0.09
N GLY A 103 -8.62 -3.73 0.52
CA GLY A 103 -9.25 -2.45 0.19
C GLY A 103 -10.67 -2.27 0.75
N PHE A 104 -11.21 -3.26 1.48
CA PHE A 104 -12.54 -3.18 2.09
C PHE A 104 -12.52 -2.73 3.56
N PHE A 105 -11.48 -3.06 4.30
CA PHE A 105 -11.34 -2.75 5.73
C PHE A 105 -10.38 -1.58 5.94
N THR A 106 -10.69 -0.44 5.28
CA THR A 106 -9.91 0.79 5.40
C THR A 106 -10.37 1.69 6.55
N ASP A 107 -11.48 1.35 7.21
CA ASP A 107 -11.87 1.93 8.49
C ASP A 107 -11.23 1.11 9.62
N ALA A 108 -10.39 1.74 10.44
CA ALA A 108 -9.66 1.07 11.52
C ALA A 108 -10.59 0.41 12.53
N THR A 109 -11.79 0.93 12.74
CA THR A 109 -12.79 0.30 13.63
C THR A 109 -13.21 -1.08 13.12
N LYS A 110 -13.21 -1.30 11.80
CA LYS A 110 -13.47 -2.60 11.17
C LYS A 110 -12.21 -3.45 11.09
N ALA A 111 -11.07 -2.84 10.77
CA ALA A 111 -9.78 -3.53 10.73
C ALA A 111 -9.35 -4.06 12.09
N HIS A 112 -9.88 -3.50 13.19
CA HIS A 112 -9.64 -3.98 14.56
C HIS A 112 -10.07 -5.44 14.76
N ALA A 113 -10.97 -5.96 13.93
CA ALA A 113 -11.34 -7.38 13.93
C ALA A 113 -10.13 -8.32 13.79
N HIS A 114 -9.04 -7.89 13.14
CA HIS A 114 -7.80 -8.67 13.07
C HIS A 114 -7.06 -8.73 14.43
N ILE A 115 -7.15 -7.66 15.24
CA ILE A 115 -6.63 -7.66 16.61
C ILE A 115 -7.46 -8.62 17.47
N ASP A 116 -8.78 -8.56 17.36
CA ASP A 116 -9.69 -9.47 18.09
C ASP A 116 -9.47 -10.93 17.68
N ALA A 117 -9.05 -11.18 16.44
CA ALA A 117 -8.67 -12.49 15.92
C ALA A 117 -7.25 -12.94 16.34
N GLY A 118 -6.54 -12.16 17.16
CA GLY A 118 -5.28 -12.51 17.81
C GLY A 118 -4.00 -11.89 17.24
N ALA A 119 -4.09 -11.02 16.23
CA ALA A 119 -2.93 -10.23 15.80
C ALA A 119 -2.61 -9.14 16.83
N LYS A 120 -1.34 -8.72 16.90
CA LYS A 120 -0.91 -7.63 17.80
C LYS A 120 -1.03 -6.26 17.11
N LYS A 121 -0.86 -6.22 15.79
CA LYS A 121 -0.88 -5.00 14.97
C LYS A 121 -1.55 -5.27 13.62
N VAL A 122 -2.14 -4.21 13.06
CA VAL A 122 -2.69 -4.21 11.69
C VAL A 122 -2.05 -3.08 10.91
N ILE A 123 -1.58 -3.38 9.69
CA ILE A 123 -1.11 -2.38 8.74
C ILE A 123 -2.07 -2.37 7.55
N ILE A 124 -2.83 -1.29 7.41
CA ILE A 124 -3.72 -1.08 6.26
C ILE A 124 -2.88 -0.54 5.10
N SER A 125 -2.83 -1.25 3.97
CA SER A 125 -2.05 -0.90 2.78
C SER A 125 -2.70 0.18 1.90
N ALA A 126 -3.53 1.04 2.49
CA ALA A 126 -4.31 2.08 1.82
C ALA A 126 -4.53 3.26 2.76
N PRO A 127 -4.97 4.43 2.28
CA PRO A 127 -5.49 5.48 3.13
C PRO A 127 -6.62 4.95 4.00
N ALA A 128 -6.56 5.22 5.29
CA ALA A 128 -7.54 4.73 6.25
C ALA A 128 -8.37 5.87 6.85
N SER A 129 -9.31 5.51 7.70
CA SER A 129 -10.04 6.40 8.60
C SER A 129 -10.05 5.77 9.99
N ASN A 130 -10.05 6.64 11.02
CA ASN A 130 -10.04 6.25 12.44
C ASN A 130 -8.80 5.43 12.85
N GLU A 131 -7.74 5.42 12.04
CA GLU A 131 -6.48 4.78 12.34
C GLU A 131 -5.74 5.49 13.50
N ASP A 132 -4.90 4.74 14.22
CA ASP A 132 -4.12 5.32 15.31
C ASP A 132 -3.04 6.26 14.76
N ILE A 133 -2.46 5.92 13.61
CA ILE A 133 -1.47 6.74 12.92
C ILE A 133 -1.42 6.38 11.42
N THR A 134 -1.21 7.39 10.59
CA THR A 134 -0.79 7.23 9.19
C THR A 134 0.72 7.45 9.09
N ILE A 135 1.45 6.49 8.51
CA ILE A 135 2.92 6.52 8.40
C ILE A 135 3.36 6.51 6.94
N VAL A 136 4.33 7.38 6.63
CA VAL A 136 5.18 7.30 5.45
C VAL A 136 6.63 7.16 5.92
N MET A 137 7.29 6.09 5.49
CA MET A 137 8.70 5.84 5.85
C MET A 137 9.61 6.97 5.37
N GLY A 138 10.57 7.37 6.22
CA GLY A 138 11.45 8.49 5.97
C GLY A 138 10.82 9.87 6.24
N VAL A 139 9.51 9.94 6.53
CA VAL A 139 8.80 11.20 6.77
C VAL A 139 8.41 11.36 8.25
N ASN A 140 7.61 10.43 8.77
CA ASN A 140 7.08 10.51 10.14
C ASN A 140 7.08 9.17 10.88
N HIS A 141 7.84 8.18 10.40
CA HIS A 141 7.87 6.85 11.01
C HIS A 141 8.42 6.84 12.44
N GLU A 142 9.22 7.84 12.81
CA GLU A 142 9.72 8.04 14.17
C GLU A 142 8.62 8.37 15.19
N LEU A 143 7.44 8.79 14.72
CA LEU A 143 6.27 9.04 15.57
C LEU A 143 5.54 7.75 15.97
N TYR A 144 5.97 6.59 15.46
CA TYR A 144 5.36 5.32 15.81
C TYR A 144 5.64 4.97 17.28
N ASP A 145 4.55 4.80 18.03
CA ASP A 145 4.57 4.29 19.40
C ASP A 145 3.98 2.87 19.45
N PRO A 146 4.78 1.84 19.71
CA PRO A 146 4.28 0.47 19.76
C PRO A 146 3.27 0.20 20.88
N ALA A 147 3.23 1.05 21.92
CA ALA A 147 2.29 0.88 23.03
C ALA A 147 0.88 1.38 22.70
N SER A 148 0.76 2.40 21.85
CA SER A 148 -0.52 3.07 21.55
C SER A 148 -1.02 2.89 20.11
N HIS A 149 -0.12 2.61 19.14
CA HIS A 149 -0.49 2.47 17.74
C HIS A 149 -0.66 1.00 17.36
N HIS A 150 -1.90 0.56 17.21
CA HIS A 150 -2.26 -0.83 16.89
C HIS A 150 -2.78 -1.00 15.46
N VAL A 151 -3.53 -0.01 14.94
CA VAL A 151 -4.01 0.00 13.56
C VAL A 151 -3.37 1.16 12.82
N ILE A 152 -2.50 0.84 11.89
CA ILE A 152 -1.60 1.78 11.19
C ILE A 152 -2.02 1.86 9.73
N SER A 153 -2.12 3.06 9.18
CA SER A 153 -2.25 3.26 7.73
C SER A 153 -0.88 3.49 7.09
N ASN A 154 -0.58 2.79 6.01
CA ASN A 154 0.58 3.08 5.17
C ASN A 154 0.29 4.13 4.08
N ALA A 155 -0.73 4.95 4.26
CA ALA A 155 -1.16 5.99 3.33
C ALA A 155 -1.45 5.45 1.91
N SER A 156 -1.41 6.32 0.89
CA SER A 156 -1.54 5.93 -0.52
C SER A 156 -0.19 5.82 -1.21
N CYS A 157 -0.13 5.12 -2.33
CA CYS A 157 1.05 5.08 -3.19
C CYS A 157 1.52 6.49 -3.59
N THR A 158 0.59 7.38 -3.97
CA THR A 158 0.92 8.77 -4.31
C THR A 158 1.42 9.55 -3.10
N THR A 159 0.83 9.36 -1.90
CA THR A 159 1.30 10.01 -0.68
C THR A 159 2.70 9.55 -0.32
N ASN A 160 3.01 8.26 -0.48
CA ASN A 160 4.36 7.72 -0.26
C ASN A 160 5.41 8.29 -1.23
N CYS A 161 5.00 8.71 -2.44
CA CYS A 161 5.88 9.43 -3.37
C CYS A 161 6.00 10.91 -3.01
N LEU A 162 4.86 11.59 -2.79
CA LEU A 162 4.79 13.04 -2.62
C LEU A 162 5.38 13.50 -1.28
N ALA A 163 5.16 12.76 -0.19
CA ALA A 163 5.53 13.21 1.15
C ALA A 163 7.06 13.36 1.33
N PRO A 164 7.90 12.39 0.91
CA PRO A 164 9.35 12.59 0.95
C PRO A 164 9.83 13.75 0.10
N MET A 165 9.28 13.91 -1.12
CA MET A 165 9.61 15.03 -1.99
C MET A 165 9.28 16.38 -1.35
N ALA A 166 8.04 16.48 -0.82
CA ALA A 166 7.57 17.71 -0.19
C ALA A 166 8.32 17.99 1.12
N LYS A 167 8.69 16.95 1.88
CA LYS A 167 9.47 17.12 3.12
C LYS A 167 10.81 17.78 2.86
N VAL A 168 11.59 17.29 1.91
CA VAL A 168 12.89 17.87 1.56
C VAL A 168 12.74 19.33 1.15
N LEU A 169 11.82 19.64 0.25
CA LEU A 169 11.61 21.02 -0.20
C LEU A 169 11.10 21.94 0.93
N ASN A 170 10.27 21.42 1.82
CA ASN A 170 9.75 22.22 2.92
C ASN A 170 10.80 22.47 4.01
N ASP A 171 11.60 21.48 4.35
CA ASP A 171 12.62 21.56 5.38
C ASP A 171 13.75 22.51 4.96
N GLU A 172 14.18 22.47 3.69
CA GLU A 172 15.29 23.27 3.19
C GLU A 172 14.89 24.69 2.71
N PHE A 173 13.70 24.82 2.14
CA PHE A 173 13.32 26.05 1.43
C PHE A 173 11.98 26.64 1.87
N GLY A 174 11.17 25.88 2.60
CA GLY A 174 9.80 26.25 2.99
C GLY A 174 8.83 26.25 1.80
N ILE A 175 7.77 25.45 1.88
CA ILE A 175 6.69 25.45 0.89
C ILE A 175 5.62 26.45 1.31
N VAL A 176 5.32 27.41 0.44
CA VAL A 176 4.21 28.38 0.62
C VAL A 176 2.91 27.77 0.13
N LYS A 177 2.89 27.26 -1.10
CA LYS A 177 1.77 26.54 -1.73
C LYS A 177 2.25 25.72 -2.91
N GLY A 178 1.45 24.75 -3.35
CA GLY A 178 1.79 23.97 -4.53
C GLY A 178 0.64 23.17 -5.11
N LEU A 179 0.85 22.69 -6.32
CA LEU A 179 -0.04 21.79 -7.03
C LEU A 179 0.70 20.52 -7.43
N MET A 180 0.01 19.40 -7.34
CA MET A 180 0.52 18.10 -7.69
C MET A 180 -0.33 17.46 -8.78
N THR A 181 0.30 16.88 -9.79
CA THR A 181 -0.35 15.98 -10.73
C THR A 181 0.29 14.60 -10.62
N THR A 182 -0.49 13.58 -10.27
CA THR A 182 0.00 12.21 -10.37
C THR A 182 -0.39 11.62 -11.71
N ILE A 183 0.61 11.25 -12.50
CA ILE A 183 0.49 10.52 -13.76
C ILE A 183 0.52 9.03 -13.36
N HIS A 184 -0.66 8.44 -13.21
CA HIS A 184 -0.83 7.21 -12.46
C HIS A 184 -1.18 6.04 -13.38
N ALA A 185 -0.48 4.92 -13.19
CA ALA A 185 -0.87 3.66 -13.81
C ALA A 185 -2.34 3.31 -13.51
N TYR A 186 -3.01 2.61 -14.42
CA TYR A 186 -4.36 2.12 -14.12
C TYR A 186 -4.31 1.07 -13.00
N THR A 187 -5.39 0.95 -12.25
CA THR A 187 -5.51 -0.01 -11.14
C THR A 187 -6.79 -0.83 -11.28
N ALA A 188 -6.97 -1.84 -10.44
CA ALA A 188 -8.19 -2.66 -10.40
C ALA A 188 -9.47 -1.88 -10.04
N ASP A 189 -9.37 -0.61 -9.63
CA ASP A 189 -10.48 0.31 -9.50
C ASP A 189 -11.10 0.68 -10.87
N GLN A 190 -10.33 0.58 -11.95
CA GLN A 190 -10.78 0.80 -13.32
C GLN A 190 -11.10 -0.53 -14.00
N ASN A 191 -12.05 -0.50 -14.93
CA ASN A 191 -12.45 -1.69 -15.68
C ASN A 191 -11.73 -1.76 -17.04
N LEU A 192 -11.58 -2.96 -17.56
CA LEU A 192 -10.97 -3.19 -18.88
C LEU A 192 -11.78 -2.53 -20.00
N LEU A 193 -13.10 -2.66 -19.93
CA LEU A 193 -14.08 -2.00 -20.83
C LEU A 193 -15.02 -1.11 -20.03
N ASP A 194 -15.87 -0.35 -20.72
CA ASP A 194 -16.86 0.53 -20.12
C ASP A 194 -17.74 -0.24 -19.13
N ASN A 195 -17.80 0.22 -17.90
CA ASN A 195 -18.58 -0.42 -16.84
C ASN A 195 -18.97 0.60 -15.77
N ILE A 196 -19.88 0.19 -14.88
CA ILE A 196 -20.39 1.06 -13.81
C ILE A 196 -19.26 1.46 -12.88
N HIS A 197 -19.16 2.76 -12.64
CA HIS A 197 -18.26 3.35 -11.64
C HIS A 197 -18.91 4.62 -11.07
N LYS A 198 -18.69 4.90 -9.79
CA LYS A 198 -19.20 6.11 -9.11
C LYS A 198 -18.64 7.43 -9.69
N ASP A 199 -17.42 7.40 -10.24
CA ASP A 199 -16.85 8.48 -11.05
C ASP A 199 -17.03 8.12 -12.53
N PRO A 200 -17.87 8.86 -13.30
CA PRO A 200 -18.13 8.56 -14.72
C PRO A 200 -16.87 8.57 -15.59
N ARG A 201 -15.84 9.31 -15.21
CA ARG A 201 -14.55 9.34 -15.93
C ARG A 201 -13.83 8.00 -15.86
N ARG A 202 -13.94 7.28 -14.72
CA ARG A 202 -13.39 5.94 -14.52
C ARG A 202 -14.30 4.82 -15.02
N ALA A 203 -15.52 5.16 -15.49
CA ALA A 203 -16.45 4.21 -16.09
C ALA A 203 -16.05 3.82 -17.52
N ARG A 204 -14.95 4.34 -18.03
CA ARG A 204 -14.41 4.10 -19.39
C ARG A 204 -13.29 3.06 -19.34
N ALA A 205 -12.98 2.50 -20.51
CA ALA A 205 -11.91 1.51 -20.67
C ALA A 205 -10.55 2.03 -20.17
N ALA A 206 -9.93 1.31 -19.23
CA ALA A 206 -8.75 1.76 -18.51
C ALA A 206 -7.50 1.92 -19.37
N ALA A 207 -7.33 1.06 -20.38
CA ALA A 207 -6.08 0.92 -21.14
C ALA A 207 -6.06 1.67 -22.48
N LEU A 208 -7.06 2.53 -22.77
CA LEU A 208 -7.21 3.17 -24.07
C LEU A 208 -6.94 4.67 -24.09
N ASN A 209 -7.03 5.34 -22.96
CA ASN A 209 -6.90 6.80 -22.93
C ASN A 209 -6.39 7.28 -21.57
N ILE A 210 -6.02 8.56 -21.50
CA ILE A 210 -5.74 9.27 -20.25
C ILE A 210 -7.08 9.63 -19.60
N VAL A 211 -7.25 9.28 -18.32
CA VAL A 211 -8.47 9.52 -17.54
C VAL A 211 -8.16 10.48 -16.40
N PRO A 212 -8.58 11.78 -16.50
CA PRO A 212 -8.48 12.71 -15.39
C PRO A 212 -9.41 12.28 -14.25
N THR A 213 -8.94 12.36 -13.00
CA THR A 213 -9.74 12.01 -11.83
C THR A 213 -9.23 12.75 -10.58
N SER A 214 -10.06 12.79 -9.55
CA SER A 214 -9.63 13.31 -8.26
C SER A 214 -8.65 12.36 -7.56
N THR A 215 -7.83 12.92 -6.68
CA THR A 215 -7.00 12.17 -5.74
C THR A 215 -7.05 12.83 -4.37
N GLY A 216 -7.08 12.02 -3.31
CA GLY A 216 -6.96 12.50 -1.93
C GLY A 216 -5.51 12.68 -1.46
N ALA A 217 -4.52 12.31 -2.29
CA ALA A 217 -3.13 12.22 -1.86
C ALA A 217 -2.53 13.58 -1.42
N ALA A 218 -2.83 14.66 -2.15
CA ALA A 218 -2.33 15.99 -1.77
C ALA A 218 -2.93 16.48 -0.44
N LYS A 219 -4.19 16.14 -0.15
CA LYS A 219 -4.84 16.48 1.13
C LYS A 219 -4.33 15.59 2.26
N ALA A 220 -4.05 14.33 1.96
CA ALA A 220 -3.52 13.37 2.93
C ALA A 220 -2.10 13.69 3.39
N ILE A 221 -1.36 14.54 2.65
CA ILE A 221 -0.01 14.97 3.06
C ILE A 221 -0.02 15.63 4.46
N GLY A 222 -1.07 16.36 4.79
CA GLY A 222 -1.24 17.00 6.10
C GLY A 222 -1.42 16.03 7.27
N LEU A 223 -1.59 14.72 7.02
CA LEU A 223 -1.59 13.68 8.07
C LEU A 223 -0.17 13.30 8.48
N VAL A 224 0.79 13.36 7.55
CA VAL A 224 2.17 12.94 7.77
C VAL A 224 3.15 14.13 7.85
N LEU A 225 2.77 15.29 7.31
CA LEU A 225 3.46 16.58 7.38
C LEU A 225 2.44 17.66 7.75
N PRO A 226 2.11 17.81 9.04
CA PRO A 226 1.05 18.74 9.50
C PRO A 226 1.26 20.19 9.08
N GLU A 227 2.50 20.64 8.94
CA GLU A 227 2.90 21.99 8.50
C GLU A 227 2.54 22.26 7.02
N LEU A 228 2.29 21.24 6.23
CA LEU A 228 1.84 21.36 4.84
C LEU A 228 0.31 21.25 4.67
N LYS A 229 -0.43 21.13 5.78
CA LYS A 229 -1.89 21.06 5.72
C LYS A 229 -2.49 22.28 5.05
N GLY A 230 -3.22 22.04 3.95
CA GLY A 230 -3.87 23.09 3.16
C GLY A 230 -2.97 23.86 2.20
N LYS A 231 -1.66 23.57 2.15
CA LYS A 231 -0.73 24.21 1.21
C LYS A 231 -0.64 23.50 -0.15
N LEU A 232 -0.99 22.21 -0.21
CA LEU A 232 -0.93 21.41 -1.42
C LEU A 232 -2.32 20.95 -1.84
N ASP A 233 -2.59 20.99 -3.15
CA ASP A 233 -3.75 20.38 -3.78
C ASP A 233 -3.32 19.69 -5.08
N GLY A 234 -4.21 18.93 -5.73
CA GLY A 234 -3.85 18.26 -6.97
C GLY A 234 -4.91 17.31 -7.49
N PHE A 235 -4.58 16.67 -8.60
CA PHE A 235 -5.44 15.69 -9.27
C PHE A 235 -4.61 14.55 -9.86
N ALA A 236 -5.31 13.54 -10.40
CA ALA A 236 -4.68 12.40 -11.03
C ALA A 236 -5.02 12.32 -12.52
N LEU A 237 -4.07 11.90 -13.31
CA LEU A 237 -4.23 11.43 -14.68
C LEU A 237 -3.96 9.93 -14.69
N ARG A 238 -4.99 9.09 -14.85
CA ARG A 238 -4.78 7.66 -15.05
C ARG A 238 -4.35 7.44 -16.50
N VAL A 239 -3.22 6.76 -16.68
CA VAL A 239 -2.61 6.53 -18.00
C VAL A 239 -2.67 5.05 -18.36
N PRO A 240 -2.62 4.68 -19.67
CA PRO A 240 -2.78 3.30 -20.14
C PRO A 240 -1.49 2.46 -19.96
N VAL A 241 -0.95 2.44 -18.75
CA VAL A 241 0.19 1.60 -18.35
C VAL A 241 -0.16 0.77 -17.12
N PRO A 242 0.32 -0.48 -17.02
CA PRO A 242 -0.06 -1.40 -15.94
C PRO A 242 0.66 -1.12 -14.62
N THR A 243 1.77 -0.40 -14.65
CA THR A 243 2.61 -0.09 -13.47
C THR A 243 3.53 1.09 -13.76
N GLY A 244 4.11 1.66 -12.69
CA GLY A 244 4.99 2.82 -12.78
C GLY A 244 4.20 4.11 -12.92
N SER A 245 4.10 4.87 -11.83
CA SER A 245 3.47 6.20 -11.76
C SER A 245 4.54 7.26 -11.58
N ALA A 246 4.28 8.47 -12.06
CA ALA A 246 5.10 9.64 -11.81
C ALA A 246 4.30 10.70 -11.06
N THR A 247 4.96 11.47 -10.20
CA THR A 247 4.36 12.63 -9.56
C THR A 247 5.08 13.89 -10.03
N ASP A 248 4.32 14.79 -10.61
CA ASP A 248 4.77 16.16 -10.92
C ASP A 248 4.35 17.07 -9.76
N LEU A 249 5.31 17.80 -9.20
CA LEU A 249 5.07 18.73 -8.10
C LEU A 249 5.57 20.12 -8.46
N THR A 250 4.67 21.08 -8.55
CA THR A 250 4.96 22.48 -8.75
C THR A 250 4.69 23.25 -7.46
N VAL A 251 5.69 23.94 -6.91
CA VAL A 251 5.59 24.66 -5.63
C VAL A 251 6.12 26.09 -5.71
N ASN A 252 5.54 26.95 -4.89
CA ASN A 252 6.14 28.24 -4.55
C ASN A 252 6.91 28.04 -3.24
N LEU A 253 8.22 28.32 -3.28
CA LEU A 253 9.09 28.24 -2.12
C LEU A 253 9.13 29.56 -1.35
N GLY A 254 9.58 29.51 -0.10
CA GLY A 254 9.67 30.68 0.79
C GLY A 254 10.79 31.65 0.44
N ARG A 255 11.76 31.21 -0.40
CA ARG A 255 12.86 32.03 -0.93
C ARG A 255 13.18 31.64 -2.37
N GLU A 256 13.93 32.47 -3.06
CA GLU A 256 14.53 32.10 -4.34
C GLU A 256 15.60 31.03 -4.13
N VAL A 257 15.65 30.07 -5.06
CA VAL A 257 16.59 28.94 -5.03
C VAL A 257 17.14 28.69 -6.44
N THR A 258 18.34 28.14 -6.51
CA THR A 258 18.93 27.68 -7.77
C THR A 258 18.62 26.20 -8.02
N LEU A 259 18.80 25.76 -9.25
CA LEU A 259 18.68 24.34 -9.62
C LEU A 259 19.65 23.47 -8.81
N GLU A 260 20.88 23.99 -8.63
CA GLU A 260 21.94 23.30 -7.90
C GLU A 260 21.60 23.11 -6.42
N GLU A 261 21.01 24.14 -5.78
CA GLU A 261 20.53 24.03 -4.40
C GLU A 261 19.44 22.95 -4.25
N VAL A 262 18.46 22.94 -5.18
CA VAL A 262 17.40 21.95 -5.16
C VAL A 262 17.96 20.53 -5.35
N ASN A 263 18.84 20.33 -6.34
CA ASN A 263 19.44 19.01 -6.60
C ASN A 263 20.36 18.55 -5.46
N ALA A 264 20.99 19.45 -4.74
CA ALA A 264 21.84 19.12 -3.61
C ALA A 264 21.03 18.77 -2.34
N ALA A 265 19.77 19.18 -2.25
CA ALA A 265 18.88 18.85 -1.15
C ALA A 265 18.35 17.40 -1.21
N TYR A 266 18.29 16.81 -2.41
CA TYR A 266 17.90 15.41 -2.67
C TYR A 266 19.11 14.48 -2.75
#